data_e8eaf4ae16956883392c5d957363484c
#
_entry.id   e8eaf4ae16956883392c5d957363484c
#
_cell.length_a   1.000
_cell.length_b   1.000
_cell.length_c   1.000
_cell.angle_alpha   90.00
_cell.angle_beta   90.00
_cell.angle_gamma   90.00
#
_symmetry.space_group_name_H-M   'P 1'
#
loop_
_entity.id
_entity.type
_entity.pdbx_description
1 polymer ?
#
loop_
_entity_poly.entity_id
_entity_poly.type
_entity_poly.pdbx_seq_one_letter_code
_entity_poly.pdbx_strand_id
1 'polypeptide(L)'
;MPPASAPPPAPWKIDGWRLFAWAVASLVLVPVGVSLSSFAQVDGATLAHLGQFVLPELVANTFWLLLGVGVGVTLLGVTLAWLVAMCEFPGRRVFEWALLLPLALPAYVTAFVAIDLLDFSGPLQSWLRQGWGITGLPEVRSRGGVIAVMSLALYPYVYLITKNAFATQGAMALEAAQSLGLSRPHGFLRVALPMARPWIAAGLMLALMETLADFGTVAVFNYDTFTTAIYKAWYSLFSLPAAAQLASVLIVFVLIAVVIEQRSRAQMRFGAVGRGAASKRIQLTPAQGWLALAYAAAVLLLAFVIPVTQLLLWTWGTATRDLDERYWSFALHSLTLSALGAVSVVAIALLLAYAGRKHPGPGMVWVQRLATLGYAFPGTVLAVGLFIPVAALDNALIDWAHAWFGFTGTEIFKGTLLVKDAMVDPATANVIASTAVEIVLINVT
;
A
#
# COMPACT_ATOMS: atom_id res chain seq x y z
N MET A 1 37.45 -10.66 -35.37
CA MET A 1 36.40 -11.72 -35.36
C MET A 1 35.09 -11.03 -35.03
N PRO A 2 34.04 -11.13 -35.84
CA PRO A 2 32.72 -10.62 -35.46
C PRO A 2 32.19 -11.47 -34.27
N PRO A 3 31.43 -10.88 -33.34
CA PRO A 3 30.87 -11.62 -32.21
C PRO A 3 29.92 -12.70 -32.74
N ALA A 4 30.07 -13.92 -32.25
CA ALA A 4 29.22 -15.04 -32.60
C ALA A 4 27.74 -14.65 -32.35
N SER A 5 26.93 -14.81 -33.40
CA SER A 5 25.48 -14.59 -33.31
C SER A 5 24.88 -15.46 -32.22
N ALA A 6 24.12 -14.83 -31.32
CA ALA A 6 23.40 -15.55 -30.27
C ALA A 6 22.53 -16.65 -30.89
N PRO A 7 22.51 -17.88 -30.32
CA PRO A 7 21.69 -18.95 -30.85
C PRO A 7 20.21 -18.52 -30.86
N PRO A 8 19.43 -18.97 -31.87
CA PRO A 8 18.01 -18.64 -31.93
C PRO A 8 17.29 -19.13 -30.68
N PRO A 9 16.28 -18.40 -30.19
CA PRO A 9 15.53 -18.80 -29.01
C PRO A 9 14.91 -20.19 -29.23
N ALA A 10 15.19 -21.11 -28.30
CA ALA A 10 14.62 -22.44 -28.35
C ALA A 10 13.09 -22.39 -28.42
N PRO A 11 12.44 -23.30 -29.19
CA PRO A 11 10.99 -23.31 -29.33
C PRO A 11 10.32 -23.42 -27.96
N TRP A 12 9.23 -22.68 -27.76
CA TRP A 12 8.43 -22.68 -26.54
C TRP A 12 7.88 -24.09 -26.25
N LYS A 13 8.63 -24.89 -25.52
CA LYS A 13 8.10 -26.13 -24.97
C LYS A 13 7.36 -25.80 -23.67
N ILE A 14 6.08 -26.16 -23.61
CA ILE A 14 5.28 -26.06 -22.39
C ILE A 14 5.80 -27.18 -21.47
N ASP A 15 6.45 -26.79 -20.38
CA ASP A 15 6.81 -27.70 -19.29
C ASP A 15 6.06 -27.33 -18.01
N GLY A 16 6.10 -28.21 -17.02
CA GLY A 16 5.36 -28.02 -15.77
C GLY A 16 5.66 -26.70 -15.06
N TRP A 17 6.87 -26.14 -15.20
CA TRP A 17 7.26 -24.89 -14.55
C TRP A 17 6.64 -23.66 -15.23
N ARG A 18 6.51 -23.70 -16.55
CA ARG A 18 5.81 -22.65 -17.30
C ARG A 18 4.32 -22.69 -17.01
N LEU A 19 3.74 -23.92 -16.97
CA LEU A 19 2.33 -24.09 -16.61
C LEU A 19 2.04 -23.56 -15.20
N PHE A 20 2.89 -23.88 -14.23
CA PHE A 20 2.80 -23.36 -12.88
C PHE A 20 2.86 -21.80 -12.84
N ALA A 21 3.83 -21.21 -13.55
CA ALA A 21 3.97 -19.78 -13.58
C ALA A 21 2.73 -19.08 -14.20
N TRP A 22 2.16 -19.64 -15.28
CA TRP A 22 0.92 -19.17 -15.87
C TRP A 22 -0.29 -19.38 -14.95
N ALA A 23 -0.35 -20.48 -14.21
CA ALA A 23 -1.40 -20.70 -13.22
C ALA A 23 -1.37 -19.64 -12.12
N VAL A 24 -0.18 -19.30 -11.61
CA VAL A 24 -0.02 -18.21 -10.63
C VAL A 24 -0.41 -16.86 -11.23
N ALA A 25 0.03 -16.55 -12.46
CA ALA A 25 -0.36 -15.30 -13.11
C ALA A 25 -1.88 -15.22 -13.35
N SER A 26 -2.54 -16.33 -13.67
CA SER A 26 -3.99 -16.36 -13.90
C SER A 26 -4.80 -16.06 -12.64
N LEU A 27 -4.32 -16.40 -11.44
CA LEU A 27 -4.96 -16.03 -10.18
C LEU A 27 -5.12 -14.51 -10.01
N VAL A 28 -4.19 -13.75 -10.60
CA VAL A 28 -4.25 -12.27 -10.60
C VAL A 28 -5.01 -11.75 -11.81
N LEU A 29 -4.79 -12.35 -13.00
CA LEU A 29 -5.37 -11.83 -14.24
C LEU A 29 -6.87 -12.11 -14.35
N VAL A 30 -7.37 -13.21 -13.77
CA VAL A 30 -8.80 -13.55 -13.83
C VAL A 30 -9.64 -12.50 -13.12
N PRO A 31 -9.42 -12.14 -11.85
CA PRO A 31 -10.17 -11.07 -11.17
C PRO A 31 -10.12 -9.74 -11.92
N VAL A 32 -8.94 -9.36 -12.41
CA VAL A 32 -8.76 -8.13 -13.19
C VAL A 32 -9.52 -8.18 -14.51
N GLY A 33 -9.42 -9.28 -15.24
CA GLY A 33 -10.13 -9.49 -16.50
C GLY A 33 -11.64 -9.51 -16.33
N VAL A 34 -12.14 -10.15 -15.27
CA VAL A 34 -13.57 -10.18 -14.93
C VAL A 34 -14.06 -8.76 -14.61
N SER A 35 -13.34 -8.01 -13.78
CA SER A 35 -13.70 -6.61 -13.52
C SER A 35 -13.74 -5.79 -14.79
N LEU A 36 -12.71 -5.88 -15.66
CA LEU A 36 -12.67 -5.14 -16.93
C LEU A 36 -13.75 -5.58 -17.91
N SER A 37 -14.19 -6.85 -17.89
CA SER A 37 -15.29 -7.32 -18.75
C SER A 37 -16.63 -6.67 -18.43
N SER A 38 -16.79 -6.08 -17.24
CA SER A 38 -18.00 -5.33 -16.86
C SER A 38 -18.28 -4.14 -17.80
N PHE A 39 -17.25 -3.59 -18.45
CA PHE A 39 -17.44 -2.57 -19.49
C PHE A 39 -18.14 -3.09 -20.75
N ALA A 40 -18.11 -4.39 -21.02
CA ALA A 40 -18.81 -4.98 -22.17
C ALA A 40 -20.31 -5.20 -21.94
N GLN A 41 -20.75 -5.17 -20.67
CA GLN A 41 -22.15 -5.43 -20.25
C GLN A 41 -22.85 -4.17 -19.73
N VAL A 42 -22.41 -3.00 -20.18
CA VAL A 42 -22.85 -1.72 -19.65
C VAL A 42 -24.30 -1.41 -20.04
N ASP A 43 -25.14 -1.19 -19.03
CA ASP A 43 -26.36 -0.40 -19.21
C ASP A 43 -25.97 1.07 -19.39
N GLY A 44 -26.24 1.62 -20.59
CA GLY A 44 -25.87 2.99 -20.94
C GLY A 44 -26.45 4.05 -20.00
N ALA A 45 -27.60 3.80 -19.39
CA ALA A 45 -28.23 4.69 -18.41
C ALA A 45 -27.41 4.75 -17.11
N THR A 46 -26.97 3.60 -16.60
CA THR A 46 -26.13 3.51 -15.38
C THR A 46 -24.77 4.19 -15.59
N LEU A 47 -24.14 3.97 -16.75
CA LEU A 47 -22.85 4.62 -17.06
C LEU A 47 -22.98 6.13 -17.20
N ALA A 48 -24.04 6.61 -17.85
CA ALA A 48 -24.31 8.04 -17.98
C ALA A 48 -24.51 8.69 -16.61
N HIS A 49 -25.29 8.05 -15.72
CA HIS A 49 -25.49 8.53 -14.35
C HIS A 49 -24.19 8.56 -13.55
N LEU A 50 -23.41 7.47 -13.56
CA LEU A 50 -22.11 7.42 -12.90
C LEU A 50 -21.16 8.48 -13.46
N GLY A 51 -21.11 8.64 -14.79
CA GLY A 51 -20.24 9.61 -15.46
C GLY A 51 -20.59 11.06 -15.16
N GLN A 52 -21.87 11.37 -15.02
CA GLN A 52 -22.34 12.73 -14.80
C GLN A 52 -22.28 13.17 -13.33
N PHE A 53 -22.61 12.29 -12.39
CA PHE A 53 -22.85 12.68 -11.00
C PHE A 53 -21.79 12.11 -10.02
N VAL A 54 -21.21 10.96 -10.28
CA VAL A 54 -20.36 10.26 -9.32
C VAL A 54 -18.88 10.35 -9.68
N LEU A 55 -18.52 10.03 -10.92
CA LEU A 55 -17.10 9.97 -11.35
C LEU A 55 -16.34 11.29 -11.20
N PRO A 56 -16.89 12.48 -11.52
CA PRO A 56 -16.15 13.73 -11.42
C PRO A 56 -15.70 14.01 -9.98
N GLU A 57 -16.57 13.75 -9.00
CA GLU A 57 -16.25 13.94 -7.59
C GLU A 57 -15.21 12.92 -7.11
N LEU A 58 -15.35 11.64 -7.44
CA LEU A 58 -14.41 10.59 -7.07
C LEU A 58 -13.03 10.85 -7.67
N VAL A 59 -12.97 11.24 -8.94
CA VAL A 59 -11.70 11.58 -9.61
C VAL A 59 -11.04 12.78 -8.96
N ALA A 60 -11.81 13.85 -8.68
CA ALA A 60 -11.29 15.04 -8.02
C ALA A 60 -10.78 14.73 -6.61
N ASN A 61 -11.56 13.99 -5.81
CA ASN A 61 -11.18 13.62 -4.45
C ASN A 61 -9.93 12.73 -4.45
N THR A 62 -9.88 11.73 -5.31
CA THR A 62 -8.71 10.84 -5.44
C THR A 62 -7.49 11.61 -5.92
N PHE A 63 -7.63 12.51 -6.90
CA PHE A 63 -6.52 13.35 -7.38
C PHE A 63 -5.95 14.24 -6.28
N TRP A 64 -6.80 14.97 -5.54
CA TRP A 64 -6.34 15.83 -4.46
C TRP A 64 -5.74 15.04 -3.29
N LEU A 65 -6.26 13.86 -3.00
CA LEU A 65 -5.69 12.97 -2.00
C LEU A 65 -4.29 12.52 -2.41
N LEU A 66 -4.13 12.00 -3.64
CA LEU A 66 -2.83 11.57 -4.17
C LEU A 66 -1.81 12.70 -4.21
N LEU A 67 -2.23 13.89 -4.65
CA LEU A 67 -1.36 15.06 -4.71
C LEU A 67 -0.92 15.47 -3.30
N GLY A 68 -1.85 15.59 -2.37
CA GLY A 68 -1.58 16.01 -1.00
C GLY A 68 -0.70 15.02 -0.25
N VAL A 69 -1.07 13.74 -0.29
CA VAL A 69 -0.26 12.66 0.32
C VAL A 69 1.10 12.57 -0.35
N GLY A 70 1.16 12.63 -1.69
CA GLY A 70 2.42 12.58 -2.43
C GLY A 70 3.39 13.69 -2.04
N VAL A 71 2.90 14.92 -1.86
CA VAL A 71 3.70 16.04 -1.35
C VAL A 71 4.12 15.79 0.11
N GLY A 72 3.19 15.38 0.96
CA GLY A 72 3.44 15.13 2.38
C GLY A 72 4.49 14.05 2.62
N VAL A 73 4.34 12.87 2.01
CA VAL A 73 5.28 11.75 2.17
C VAL A 73 6.66 12.08 1.57
N THR A 74 6.70 12.86 0.48
CA THR A 74 7.97 13.29 -0.13
C THR A 74 8.70 14.26 0.78
N LEU A 75 8.02 15.29 1.28
CA LEU A 75 8.63 16.25 2.20
C LEU A 75 9.14 15.58 3.47
N LEU A 76 8.31 14.79 4.14
CA LEU A 76 8.70 14.07 5.36
C LEU A 76 9.80 13.03 5.08
N GLY A 77 9.59 12.18 4.08
CA GLY A 77 10.49 11.08 3.77
C GLY A 77 11.87 11.55 3.32
N VAL A 78 11.95 12.53 2.41
CA VAL A 78 13.24 13.03 1.90
C VAL A 78 14.01 13.80 2.96
N THR A 79 13.34 14.68 3.74
CA THR A 79 14.02 15.47 4.78
C THR A 79 14.55 14.57 5.90
N LEU A 80 13.76 13.62 6.38
CA LEU A 80 14.19 12.65 7.39
C LEU A 80 15.30 11.72 6.87
N ALA A 81 15.18 11.27 5.62
CA ALA A 81 16.22 10.45 4.97
C ALA A 81 17.56 11.20 4.89
N TRP A 82 17.52 12.48 4.50
CA TRP A 82 18.69 13.33 4.47
C TRP A 82 19.32 13.49 5.86
N LEU A 83 18.51 13.86 6.86
CA LEU A 83 19.00 14.03 8.24
C LEU A 83 19.68 12.78 8.77
N VAL A 84 19.04 11.62 8.61
CA VAL A 84 19.54 10.36 9.18
C VAL A 84 20.74 9.81 8.39
N ALA A 85 20.75 9.91 7.06
CA ALA A 85 21.82 9.37 6.23
C ALA A 85 23.07 10.25 6.24
N MET A 86 22.90 11.58 6.16
CA MET A 86 23.98 12.52 5.85
C MET A 86 24.42 13.37 7.04
N CYS A 87 23.57 13.55 8.07
CA CYS A 87 23.90 14.42 9.21
C CYS A 87 24.17 13.60 10.48
N GLU A 88 25.00 14.16 11.36
CA GLU A 88 25.21 13.65 12.71
C GLU A 88 24.48 14.56 13.71
N PHE A 89 23.55 13.98 14.50
CA PHE A 89 22.77 14.67 15.53
C PHE A 89 22.47 13.74 16.70
N PRO A 90 22.09 14.25 17.88
CA PRO A 90 21.78 13.42 19.04
C PRO A 90 20.65 12.42 18.74
N GLY A 91 20.81 11.16 19.13
CA GLY A 91 19.80 10.11 18.94
C GLY A 91 19.65 9.57 17.51
N ARG A 92 20.43 10.04 16.53
CA ARG A 92 20.37 9.61 15.13
C ARG A 92 20.21 8.10 14.93
N ARG A 93 20.99 7.29 15.66
CA ARG A 93 20.98 5.82 15.56
C ARG A 93 19.64 5.22 15.95
N VAL A 94 18.93 5.83 16.90
CA VAL A 94 17.59 5.42 17.31
C VAL A 94 16.60 5.78 16.20
N PHE A 95 16.65 7.02 15.71
CA PHE A 95 15.75 7.46 14.64
C PHE A 95 15.96 6.74 13.31
N GLU A 96 17.14 6.15 13.09
CA GLU A 96 17.42 5.40 11.86
C GLU A 96 16.44 4.25 11.62
N TRP A 97 16.03 3.56 12.67
CA TRP A 97 15.04 2.48 12.60
C TRP A 97 13.67 2.91 13.16
N ALA A 98 13.62 3.78 14.16
CA ALA A 98 12.36 4.18 14.80
C ALA A 98 11.42 4.90 13.84
N LEU A 99 11.94 5.65 12.87
CA LEU A 99 11.16 6.31 11.82
C LEU A 99 10.47 5.32 10.85
N LEU A 100 10.75 4.02 10.95
CA LEU A 100 10.04 2.97 10.22
C LEU A 100 8.85 2.39 10.99
N LEU A 101 8.77 2.64 12.30
CA LEU A 101 7.72 2.10 13.16
C LEU A 101 6.29 2.44 12.72
N PRO A 102 5.98 3.60 12.10
CA PRO A 102 4.63 3.85 11.62
C PRO A 102 4.11 2.81 10.62
N LEU A 103 4.99 2.11 9.87
CA LEU A 103 4.57 0.99 9.00
C LEU A 103 4.01 -0.23 9.77
N ALA A 104 4.29 -0.33 11.06
CA ALA A 104 3.73 -1.39 11.88
C ALA A 104 2.25 -1.14 12.26
N LEU A 105 1.76 0.08 12.07
CA LEU A 105 0.37 0.45 12.32
C LEU A 105 -0.37 0.57 11.00
N PRO A 106 -1.50 -0.14 10.83
CA PRO A 106 -2.38 0.11 9.69
C PRO A 106 -2.84 1.58 9.68
N ALA A 107 -2.84 2.22 8.50
CA ALA A 107 -3.16 3.64 8.36
C ALA A 107 -4.56 3.98 8.93
N TYR A 108 -5.55 3.10 8.77
CA TYR A 108 -6.89 3.31 9.32
C TYR A 108 -6.92 3.34 10.85
N VAL A 109 -6.04 2.60 11.53
CA VAL A 109 -5.94 2.63 12.99
C VAL A 109 -5.42 3.99 13.45
N THR A 110 -4.39 4.51 12.79
CA THR A 110 -3.88 5.87 13.04
C THR A 110 -4.96 6.92 12.76
N ALA A 111 -5.77 6.72 11.70
CA ALA A 111 -6.91 7.57 11.36
C ALA A 111 -7.97 7.58 12.47
N PHE A 112 -8.33 6.40 12.97
CA PHE A 112 -9.31 6.24 14.04
C PHE A 112 -8.86 6.97 15.31
N VAL A 113 -7.61 6.79 15.72
CA VAL A 113 -7.02 7.49 16.85
C VAL A 113 -6.98 9.01 16.62
N ALA A 114 -6.59 9.45 15.42
CA ALA A 114 -6.54 10.87 15.11
C ALA A 114 -7.92 11.54 15.18
N ILE A 115 -8.97 10.85 14.72
CA ILE A 115 -10.34 11.34 14.84
C ILE A 115 -10.78 11.40 16.29
N ASP A 116 -10.57 10.33 17.08
CA ASP A 116 -10.94 10.32 18.50
C ASP A 116 -10.29 11.47 19.27
N LEU A 117 -9.01 11.74 19.01
CA LEU A 117 -8.27 12.79 19.71
C LEU A 117 -8.63 14.20 19.25
N LEU A 118 -8.83 14.38 17.92
CA LEU A 118 -8.92 15.70 17.27
C LEU A 118 -10.34 16.10 16.87
N ASP A 119 -11.35 15.23 17.01
CA ASP A 119 -12.74 15.57 16.71
C ASP A 119 -13.26 16.62 17.72
N PHE A 120 -14.33 17.31 17.35
CA PHE A 120 -14.92 18.37 18.18
C PHE A 120 -15.22 17.91 19.61
N SER A 121 -15.72 16.70 19.78
CA SER A 121 -15.98 16.06 21.08
C SER A 121 -14.74 15.41 21.70
N GLY A 122 -13.63 15.35 20.95
CA GLY A 122 -12.40 14.69 21.38
C GLY A 122 -11.70 15.37 22.57
N PRO A 123 -10.83 14.62 23.26
CA PRO A 123 -10.20 15.09 24.49
C PRO A 123 -9.32 16.31 24.26
N LEU A 124 -8.60 16.39 23.13
CA LEU A 124 -7.72 17.53 22.83
C LEU A 124 -8.51 18.81 22.60
N GLN A 125 -9.55 18.77 21.76
CA GLN A 125 -10.37 19.97 21.51
C GLN A 125 -11.15 20.39 22.75
N SER A 126 -11.64 19.45 23.55
CA SER A 126 -12.32 19.71 24.82
C SER A 126 -11.37 20.41 25.82
N TRP A 127 -10.14 19.92 25.94
CA TRP A 127 -9.12 20.55 26.78
C TRP A 127 -8.75 21.97 26.33
N LEU A 128 -8.58 22.19 25.03
CA LEU A 128 -8.28 23.50 24.45
C LEU A 128 -9.42 24.51 24.68
N ARG A 129 -10.68 24.07 24.54
CA ARG A 129 -11.84 24.93 24.80
C ARG A 129 -11.97 25.30 26.27
N GLN A 130 -11.85 24.31 27.16
CA GLN A 130 -12.03 24.54 28.60
C GLN A 130 -10.85 25.30 29.22
N GLY A 131 -9.61 24.99 28.79
CA GLY A 131 -8.41 25.60 29.37
C GLY A 131 -8.03 26.93 28.77
N TRP A 132 -8.25 27.13 27.46
CA TRP A 132 -7.71 28.26 26.71
C TRP A 132 -8.77 29.05 25.92
N GLY A 133 -10.04 28.63 25.96
CA GLY A 133 -11.11 29.26 25.20
C GLY A 133 -10.99 29.17 23.67
N ILE A 134 -10.14 28.27 23.19
CA ILE A 134 -9.92 28.08 21.72
C ILE A 134 -11.05 27.24 21.16
N THR A 135 -11.91 27.83 20.32
CA THR A 135 -13.11 27.19 19.74
C THR A 135 -13.02 26.95 18.23
N GLY A 136 -11.98 27.43 17.57
CA GLY A 136 -11.89 27.46 16.09
C GLY A 136 -10.84 26.54 15.50
N LEU A 137 -10.67 25.29 15.99
CA LEU A 137 -9.80 24.34 15.32
C LEU A 137 -10.47 23.80 14.04
N PRO A 138 -9.67 23.54 12.99
CA PRO A 138 -10.19 22.93 11.78
C PRO A 138 -10.83 21.55 12.05
N GLU A 139 -11.87 21.23 11.30
CA GLU A 139 -12.47 19.89 11.36
C GLU A 139 -11.45 18.83 10.93
N VAL A 140 -11.28 17.82 11.78
CA VAL A 140 -10.37 16.70 11.48
C VAL A 140 -10.91 15.87 10.29
N ARG A 141 -12.25 15.67 10.21
CA ARG A 141 -12.90 14.98 9.10
C ARG A 141 -12.97 15.86 7.87
N SER A 142 -11.79 16.13 7.30
CA SER A 142 -11.62 17.01 6.15
C SER A 142 -10.57 16.43 5.21
N ARG A 143 -10.51 16.96 3.99
CA ARG A 143 -9.44 16.64 3.04
C ARG A 143 -8.04 16.84 3.63
N GLY A 144 -7.84 17.93 4.38
CA GLY A 144 -6.56 18.20 5.04
C GLY A 144 -6.21 17.16 6.11
N GLY A 145 -7.19 16.74 6.89
CA GLY A 145 -7.01 15.73 7.94
C GLY A 145 -6.61 14.36 7.39
N VAL A 146 -7.33 13.87 6.37
CA VAL A 146 -6.98 12.56 5.76
C VAL A 146 -5.60 12.60 5.10
N ILE A 147 -5.25 13.70 4.39
CA ILE A 147 -3.92 13.88 3.80
C ILE A 147 -2.82 13.87 4.87
N ALA A 148 -3.02 14.57 5.98
CA ALA A 148 -2.04 14.65 7.06
C ALA A 148 -1.80 13.27 7.70
N VAL A 149 -2.87 12.55 8.04
CA VAL A 149 -2.78 11.22 8.66
C VAL A 149 -2.13 10.22 7.70
N MET A 150 -2.56 10.16 6.45
CA MET A 150 -1.94 9.26 5.46
C MET A 150 -0.48 9.62 5.18
N SER A 151 -0.14 10.92 5.16
CA SER A 151 1.25 11.34 5.01
C SER A 151 2.13 10.86 6.17
N LEU A 152 1.62 10.92 7.41
CA LEU A 152 2.31 10.44 8.60
C LEU A 152 2.41 8.90 8.64
N ALA A 153 1.44 8.18 8.09
CA ALA A 153 1.48 6.72 8.02
C ALA A 153 2.42 6.20 6.92
N LEU A 154 2.46 6.88 5.75
CA LEU A 154 3.09 6.37 4.53
C LEU A 154 4.46 6.99 4.19
N TYR A 155 4.92 8.05 4.89
CA TYR A 155 6.24 8.63 4.63
C TYR A 155 7.39 7.62 4.75
N PRO A 156 7.33 6.55 5.56
CA PRO A 156 8.44 5.63 5.69
C PRO A 156 8.81 4.90 4.38
N TYR A 157 7.88 4.75 3.43
CA TYR A 157 8.19 4.21 2.10
C TYR A 157 9.21 5.09 1.36
N VAL A 158 8.98 6.40 1.33
CA VAL A 158 9.91 7.35 0.72
C VAL A 158 11.19 7.45 1.55
N TYR A 159 11.08 7.49 2.88
CA TYR A 159 12.22 7.56 3.80
C TYR A 159 13.19 6.40 3.59
N LEU A 160 12.72 5.16 3.60
CA LEU A 160 13.56 3.96 3.52
C LEU A 160 14.37 3.92 2.23
N ILE A 161 13.70 4.12 1.10
CA ILE A 161 14.32 4.05 -0.23
C ILE A 161 15.29 5.22 -0.42
N THR A 162 14.88 6.43 -0.06
CA THR A 162 15.71 7.63 -0.21
C THR A 162 16.90 7.64 0.75
N LYS A 163 16.74 7.12 1.99
CA LYS A 163 17.84 6.97 2.93
C LYS A 163 18.97 6.12 2.34
N ASN A 164 18.62 5.00 1.72
CA ASN A 164 19.59 4.12 1.07
C ASN A 164 20.30 4.82 -0.11
N ALA A 165 19.57 5.60 -0.91
CA ALA A 165 20.17 6.38 -1.99
C ALA A 165 21.18 7.41 -1.48
N PHE A 166 20.85 8.16 -0.43
CA PHE A 166 21.76 9.13 0.18
C PHE A 166 22.96 8.46 0.84
N ALA A 167 22.78 7.33 1.52
CA ALA A 167 23.86 6.61 2.18
C ALA A 167 24.87 6.01 1.18
N THR A 168 24.43 5.61 -0.02
CA THR A 168 25.27 4.95 -1.00
C THR A 168 25.90 5.90 -2.02
N GLN A 169 25.10 6.80 -2.58
CA GLN A 169 25.52 7.67 -3.69
C GLN A 169 25.65 9.14 -3.27
N GLY A 170 24.80 9.59 -2.34
CA GLY A 170 24.69 11.00 -1.98
C GLY A 170 25.95 11.54 -1.31
N ALA A 171 26.62 10.75 -0.50
CA ALA A 171 27.84 11.13 0.21
C ALA A 171 29.00 11.42 -0.75
N MET A 172 29.29 10.53 -1.68
CA MET A 172 30.34 10.71 -2.70
C MET A 172 30.01 11.88 -3.62
N ALA A 173 28.74 12.02 -4.01
CA ALA A 173 28.31 13.12 -4.85
C ALA A 173 28.46 14.49 -4.16
N LEU A 174 28.19 14.55 -2.86
CA LEU A 174 28.37 15.76 -2.07
C LEU A 174 29.85 16.13 -1.90
N GLU A 175 30.72 15.17 -1.64
CA GLU A 175 32.17 15.37 -1.56
C GLU A 175 32.74 15.88 -2.88
N ALA A 176 32.34 15.28 -4.00
CA ALA A 176 32.72 15.75 -5.32
C ALA A 176 32.24 17.19 -5.60
N ALA A 177 31.00 17.49 -5.21
CA ALA A 177 30.46 18.85 -5.34
C ALA A 177 31.23 19.89 -4.52
N GLN A 178 31.64 19.52 -3.30
CA GLN A 178 32.46 20.38 -2.43
C GLN A 178 33.87 20.57 -3.00
N SER A 179 34.48 19.53 -3.57
CA SER A 179 35.78 19.64 -4.23
C SER A 179 35.76 20.62 -5.41
N LEU A 180 34.60 20.77 -6.05
CA LEU A 180 34.36 21.74 -7.13
C LEU A 180 33.91 23.12 -6.62
N GLY A 181 34.01 23.39 -5.30
CA GLY A 181 33.72 24.69 -4.69
C GLY A 181 32.25 24.95 -4.36
N LEU A 182 31.35 23.96 -4.50
CA LEU A 182 29.97 24.15 -4.09
C LEU A 182 29.82 24.10 -2.56
N SER A 183 29.04 25.03 -2.01
CA SER A 183 28.64 24.95 -0.60
C SER A 183 27.75 23.72 -0.34
N ARG A 184 27.70 23.23 0.90
CA ARG A 184 26.91 22.06 1.28
C ARG A 184 25.42 22.13 0.87
N PRO A 185 24.68 23.25 1.13
CA PRO A 185 23.30 23.36 0.68
C PRO A 185 23.15 23.31 -0.85
N HIS A 186 24.04 23.97 -1.58
CA HIS A 186 24.02 23.95 -3.03
C HIS A 186 24.40 22.56 -3.58
N GLY A 187 25.35 21.87 -2.97
CA GLY A 187 25.71 20.49 -3.31
C GLY A 187 24.53 19.52 -3.07
N PHE A 188 23.78 19.71 -1.99
CA PHE A 188 22.56 18.93 -1.76
C PHE A 188 21.51 19.17 -2.86
N LEU A 189 21.11 20.43 -3.07
CA LEU A 189 20.02 20.77 -3.99
C LEU A 189 20.37 20.51 -5.47
N ARG A 190 21.63 20.75 -5.88
CA ARG A 190 22.06 20.65 -7.27
C ARG A 190 22.64 19.30 -7.65
N VAL A 191 23.11 18.49 -6.68
CA VAL A 191 23.78 17.22 -6.99
C VAL A 191 23.12 16.05 -6.27
N ALA A 192 23.12 16.01 -4.93
CA ALA A 192 22.64 14.85 -4.19
C ALA A 192 21.15 14.57 -4.38
N LEU A 193 20.30 15.61 -4.32
CA LEU A 193 18.85 15.49 -4.50
C LEU A 193 18.47 15.08 -5.94
N PRO A 194 19.02 15.69 -7.01
CA PRO A 194 18.78 15.22 -8.37
C PRO A 194 19.23 13.78 -8.65
N MET A 195 20.34 13.33 -8.07
CA MET A 195 20.78 11.95 -8.18
C MET A 195 19.85 10.98 -7.45
N ALA A 196 19.23 11.38 -6.35
CA ALA A 196 18.27 10.57 -5.62
C ALA A 196 16.86 10.54 -6.24
N ARG A 197 16.56 11.36 -7.28
CA ARG A 197 15.22 11.46 -7.88
C ARG A 197 14.59 10.10 -8.25
N PRO A 198 15.30 9.15 -8.90
CA PRO A 198 14.68 7.87 -9.24
C PRO A 198 14.25 7.07 -8.00
N TRP A 199 15.03 7.15 -6.93
CA TRP A 199 14.76 6.49 -5.65
C TRP A 199 13.59 7.15 -4.92
N ILE A 200 13.55 8.48 -4.91
CA ILE A 200 12.43 9.26 -4.37
C ILE A 200 11.14 8.92 -5.14
N ALA A 201 11.21 8.90 -6.47
CA ALA A 201 10.07 8.56 -7.31
C ALA A 201 9.56 7.13 -7.05
N ALA A 202 10.45 6.16 -6.84
CA ALA A 202 10.05 4.79 -6.51
C ALA A 202 9.36 4.71 -5.14
N GLY A 203 9.90 5.35 -4.11
CA GLY A 203 9.27 5.43 -2.79
C GLY A 203 7.92 6.16 -2.81
N LEU A 204 7.86 7.25 -3.59
CA LEU A 204 6.61 8.00 -3.80
C LEU A 204 5.55 7.13 -4.48
N MET A 205 5.91 6.41 -5.54
CA MET A 205 4.95 5.54 -6.24
C MET A 205 4.40 4.44 -5.34
N LEU A 206 5.25 3.84 -4.48
CA LEU A 206 4.77 2.87 -3.49
C LEU A 206 3.76 3.52 -2.53
N ALA A 207 4.07 4.67 -1.96
CA ALA A 207 3.14 5.38 -1.07
C ALA A 207 1.83 5.78 -1.77
N LEU A 208 1.89 6.18 -3.04
CA LEU A 208 0.69 6.51 -3.83
C LEU A 208 -0.14 5.28 -4.19
N MET A 209 0.49 4.13 -4.44
CA MET A 209 -0.22 2.86 -4.66
C MET A 209 -0.94 2.42 -3.38
N GLU A 210 -0.31 2.52 -2.21
CA GLU A 210 -0.94 2.28 -0.91
C GLU A 210 -2.11 3.26 -0.68
N THR A 211 -1.95 4.54 -1.04
CA THR A 211 -3.02 5.54 -0.96
C THR A 211 -4.20 5.20 -1.86
N LEU A 212 -3.97 4.72 -3.10
CA LEU A 212 -5.02 4.27 -4.01
C LEU A 212 -5.73 3.00 -3.53
N ALA A 213 -5.00 2.13 -2.84
CA ALA A 213 -5.51 0.88 -2.31
C ALA A 213 -6.25 1.05 -0.97
N ASP A 214 -6.03 2.15 -0.27
CA ASP A 214 -6.61 2.38 1.04
C ASP A 214 -8.14 2.51 0.96
N PHE A 215 -8.80 1.73 1.79
CA PHE A 215 -10.25 1.83 2.04
C PHE A 215 -10.51 2.32 3.46
N GLY A 216 -9.77 1.77 4.43
CA GLY A 216 -10.06 1.95 5.83
C GLY A 216 -9.92 3.41 6.29
N THR A 217 -8.80 4.06 5.97
CA THR A 217 -8.55 5.45 6.34
C THR A 217 -9.59 6.39 5.74
N VAL A 218 -9.83 6.28 4.43
CA VAL A 218 -10.79 7.16 3.75
C VAL A 218 -12.22 6.93 4.23
N ALA A 219 -12.60 5.68 4.56
CA ALA A 219 -13.91 5.36 5.14
C ALA A 219 -14.10 5.97 6.53
N VAL A 220 -13.09 5.87 7.40
CA VAL A 220 -13.11 6.44 8.76
C VAL A 220 -13.22 7.98 8.72
N PHE A 221 -12.58 8.62 7.73
CA PHE A 221 -12.72 10.06 7.48
C PHE A 221 -14.00 10.46 6.77
N ASN A 222 -14.82 9.50 6.32
CA ASN A 222 -15.96 9.73 5.44
C ASN A 222 -15.56 10.52 4.17
N TYR A 223 -14.41 10.18 3.59
CA TYR A 223 -13.86 10.82 2.41
C TYR A 223 -14.04 9.92 1.20
N ASP A 224 -14.90 10.31 0.26
CA ASP A 224 -15.27 9.47 -0.86
C ASP A 224 -14.17 9.40 -1.93
N THR A 225 -13.67 8.17 -2.13
CA THR A 225 -12.72 7.77 -3.16
C THR A 225 -13.28 6.58 -3.93
N PHE A 226 -12.55 6.09 -4.93
CA PHE A 226 -12.98 4.89 -5.68
C PHE A 226 -13.19 3.67 -4.80
N THR A 227 -12.35 3.44 -3.79
CA THR A 227 -12.45 2.28 -2.91
C THR A 227 -13.74 2.32 -2.07
N THR A 228 -14.08 3.46 -1.50
CA THR A 228 -15.34 3.65 -0.74
C THR A 228 -16.56 3.59 -1.66
N ALA A 229 -16.46 4.13 -2.87
CA ALA A 229 -17.55 4.09 -3.84
C ALA A 229 -17.84 2.67 -4.34
N ILE A 230 -16.81 1.85 -4.60
CA ILE A 230 -16.95 0.43 -4.93
C ILE A 230 -17.68 -0.30 -3.79
N TYR A 231 -17.28 -0.07 -2.55
CA TYR A 231 -17.92 -0.67 -1.39
C TYR A 231 -19.39 -0.24 -1.27
N LYS A 232 -19.69 1.07 -1.36
CA LYS A 232 -21.05 1.61 -1.31
C LYS A 232 -21.92 1.03 -2.44
N ALA A 233 -21.39 0.93 -3.67
CA ALA A 233 -22.12 0.35 -4.81
C ALA A 233 -22.48 -1.12 -4.55
N TRP A 234 -21.56 -1.91 -3.98
CA TRP A 234 -21.80 -3.32 -3.71
C TRP A 234 -22.73 -3.54 -2.52
N TYR A 235 -22.41 -2.97 -1.35
CA TYR A 235 -23.12 -3.30 -0.09
C TYR A 235 -24.30 -2.39 0.22
N SER A 236 -24.26 -1.11 -0.19
CA SER A 236 -25.36 -0.19 0.10
C SER A 236 -26.40 -0.12 -1.02
N LEU A 237 -25.94 -0.20 -2.27
CA LEU A 237 -26.84 -0.16 -3.44
C LEU A 237 -27.15 -1.57 -3.98
N PHE A 238 -26.53 -2.61 -3.43
CA PHE A 238 -26.68 -4.02 -3.88
C PHE A 238 -26.43 -4.20 -5.39
N SER A 239 -25.56 -3.36 -5.98
CA SER A 239 -25.26 -3.37 -7.40
C SER A 239 -23.83 -3.82 -7.67
N LEU A 240 -23.62 -5.13 -7.81
CA LEU A 240 -22.34 -5.69 -8.18
C LEU A 240 -21.86 -5.20 -9.56
N PRO A 241 -22.72 -5.02 -10.59
CA PRO A 241 -22.29 -4.43 -11.86
C PRO A 241 -21.73 -3.01 -11.72
N ALA A 242 -22.36 -2.13 -10.93
CA ALA A 242 -21.88 -0.79 -10.69
C ALA A 242 -20.54 -0.80 -9.93
N ALA A 243 -20.39 -1.68 -8.93
CA ALA A 243 -19.13 -1.88 -8.23
C ALA A 243 -18.02 -2.34 -9.18
N ALA A 244 -18.30 -3.29 -10.08
CA ALA A 244 -17.34 -3.79 -11.07
C ALA A 244 -16.92 -2.70 -12.09
N GLN A 245 -17.83 -1.82 -12.50
CA GLN A 245 -17.52 -0.68 -13.37
C GLN A 245 -16.59 0.32 -12.69
N LEU A 246 -16.88 0.70 -11.43
CA LEU A 246 -16.00 1.58 -10.64
C LEU A 246 -14.65 0.95 -10.40
N ALA A 247 -14.61 -0.36 -10.10
CA ALA A 247 -13.36 -1.12 -9.95
C ALA A 247 -12.53 -1.09 -11.24
N SER A 248 -13.16 -1.20 -12.38
CA SER A 248 -12.49 -1.15 -13.69
C SER A 248 -11.86 0.22 -13.98
N VAL A 249 -12.53 1.30 -13.62
CA VAL A 249 -11.95 2.65 -13.72
C VAL A 249 -10.72 2.76 -12.81
N LEU A 250 -10.83 2.28 -11.57
CA LEU A 250 -9.70 2.30 -10.62
C LEU A 250 -8.53 1.44 -11.13
N ILE A 251 -8.78 0.28 -11.76
CA ILE A 251 -7.74 -0.54 -12.40
C ILE A 251 -6.92 0.29 -13.41
N VAL A 252 -7.57 1.11 -14.23
CA VAL A 252 -6.86 1.96 -15.20
C VAL A 252 -5.92 2.94 -14.50
N PHE A 253 -6.37 3.60 -13.43
CA PHE A 253 -5.49 4.49 -12.64
C PHE A 253 -4.31 3.74 -12.03
N VAL A 254 -4.54 2.57 -11.46
CA VAL A 254 -3.49 1.73 -10.89
C VAL A 254 -2.49 1.28 -11.96
N LEU A 255 -2.95 0.84 -13.12
CA LEU A 255 -2.06 0.44 -14.22
C LEU A 255 -1.17 1.61 -14.69
N ILE A 256 -1.70 2.82 -14.76
CA ILE A 256 -0.91 4.02 -15.06
C ILE A 256 0.16 4.23 -13.98
N ALA A 257 -0.20 4.13 -12.70
CA ALA A 257 0.75 4.27 -11.58
C ALA A 257 1.86 3.21 -11.64
N VAL A 258 1.51 1.93 -11.91
CA VAL A 258 2.47 0.84 -12.08
C VAL A 258 3.44 1.09 -13.24
N VAL A 259 2.95 1.57 -14.37
CA VAL A 259 3.82 1.89 -15.53
C VAL A 259 4.80 3.00 -15.19
N ILE A 260 4.34 4.04 -14.49
CA ILE A 260 5.20 5.15 -14.04
C ILE A 260 6.25 4.62 -13.04
N GLU A 261 5.82 3.80 -12.09
CA GLU A 261 6.70 3.19 -11.08
C GLU A 261 7.79 2.32 -11.72
N GLN A 262 7.40 1.42 -12.64
CA GLN A 262 8.36 0.55 -13.33
C GLN A 262 9.38 1.36 -14.14
N ARG A 263 8.97 2.44 -14.80
CA ARG A 263 9.87 3.34 -15.51
C ARG A 263 10.84 4.06 -14.55
N SER A 264 10.35 4.49 -13.39
CA SER A 264 11.18 5.13 -12.37
C SER A 264 12.23 4.17 -11.83
N ARG A 265 11.86 2.92 -11.52
CA ARG A 265 12.80 1.88 -11.08
C ARG A 265 13.84 1.52 -12.15
N ALA A 266 13.45 1.46 -13.41
CA ALA A 266 14.38 1.16 -14.50
C ALA A 266 15.51 2.21 -14.65
N GLN A 267 15.29 3.42 -14.15
CA GLN A 267 16.29 4.50 -14.14
C GLN A 267 17.22 4.43 -12.92
N MET A 268 16.91 3.60 -11.90
CA MET A 268 17.79 3.39 -10.77
C MET A 268 19.01 2.59 -11.20
N ARG A 269 20.17 3.28 -11.29
CA ARG A 269 21.46 2.61 -11.53
C ARG A 269 21.99 2.15 -10.16
N PHE A 270 21.98 0.86 -9.93
CA PHE A 270 22.74 0.25 -8.85
C PHE A 270 24.21 0.29 -9.26
N GLY A 271 24.89 1.40 -9.02
CA GLY A 271 26.34 1.43 -9.11
C GLY A 271 26.88 0.39 -8.14
N ALA A 272 27.79 -0.49 -8.60
CA ALA A 272 28.51 -1.38 -7.71
C ALA A 272 29.13 -0.50 -6.62
N VAL A 273 28.62 -0.64 -5.40
CA VAL A 273 29.17 0.04 -4.24
C VAL A 273 30.54 -0.60 -4.01
N GLY A 274 31.57 0.01 -4.60
CA GLY A 274 32.91 -0.23 -4.11
C GLY A 274 32.86 0.03 -2.60
N ARG A 275 33.51 -0.82 -1.80
CA ARG A 275 33.68 -0.60 -0.36
C ARG A 275 34.44 0.72 -0.16
N GLY A 276 33.76 1.84 -0.46
CA GLY A 276 34.26 3.19 -0.20
C GLY A 276 34.30 3.40 1.29
N ALA A 277 35.37 3.99 1.77
CA ALA A 277 35.53 4.43 3.15
C ALA A 277 34.27 5.18 3.59
N ALA A 278 33.78 4.88 4.79
CA ALA A 278 32.57 5.53 5.33
C ALA A 278 32.75 7.05 5.23
N SER A 279 31.98 7.68 4.34
CA SER A 279 32.01 9.13 4.15
C SER A 279 31.70 9.83 5.47
N LYS A 280 32.47 10.89 5.79
CA LYS A 280 32.28 11.66 7.03
C LYS A 280 30.93 12.38 6.96
N ARG A 281 30.04 12.05 7.91
CA ARG A 281 28.75 12.74 8.05
C ARG A 281 28.95 14.22 8.34
N ILE A 282 27.95 15.00 7.95
CA ILE A 282 27.92 16.45 8.21
C ILE A 282 27.72 16.64 9.71
N GLN A 283 28.71 17.21 10.38
CA GLN A 283 28.58 17.62 11.77
C GLN A 283 27.71 18.87 11.82
N LEU A 284 26.56 18.77 12.49
CA LEU A 284 25.66 19.90 12.72
C LEU A 284 26.17 20.71 13.91
N THR A 285 25.90 22.03 13.90
CA THR A 285 26.09 22.84 15.11
C THR A 285 25.16 22.35 16.22
N PRO A 286 25.46 22.56 17.51
CA PRO A 286 24.58 22.09 18.59
C PRO A 286 23.13 22.51 18.42
N ALA A 287 22.86 23.75 18.04
CA ALA A 287 21.50 24.26 17.79
C ALA A 287 20.81 23.50 16.63
N GLN A 288 21.50 23.29 15.51
CA GLN A 288 20.98 22.51 14.37
C GLN A 288 20.75 21.04 14.73
N GLY A 289 21.65 20.47 15.56
CA GLY A 289 21.49 19.10 16.06
C GLY A 289 20.24 18.90 16.91
N TRP A 290 19.96 19.87 17.80
CA TRP A 290 18.72 19.84 18.61
C TRP A 290 17.46 20.09 17.77
N LEU A 291 17.51 20.97 16.77
CA LEU A 291 16.40 21.15 15.82
C LEU A 291 16.13 19.87 15.01
N ALA A 292 17.18 19.19 14.55
CA ALA A 292 17.04 17.92 13.83
C ALA A 292 16.42 16.83 14.72
N LEU A 293 16.88 16.74 15.98
CA LEU A 293 16.28 15.87 16.98
C LEU A 293 14.80 16.19 17.20
N ALA A 294 14.47 17.44 17.46
CA ALA A 294 13.10 17.88 17.71
C ALA A 294 12.19 17.57 16.52
N TYR A 295 12.64 17.80 15.28
CA TYR A 295 11.89 17.50 14.09
C TYR A 295 11.64 16.00 13.93
N ALA A 296 12.69 15.16 14.04
CA ALA A 296 12.55 13.71 13.94
C ALA A 296 11.67 13.14 15.06
N ALA A 297 11.84 13.67 16.29
CA ALA A 297 11.01 13.29 17.43
C ALA A 297 9.55 13.69 17.25
N ALA A 298 9.27 14.89 16.75
CA ALA A 298 7.91 15.35 16.49
C ALA A 298 7.19 14.48 15.46
N VAL A 299 7.87 14.13 14.37
CA VAL A 299 7.29 13.23 13.36
C VAL A 299 7.03 11.84 13.95
N LEU A 300 7.97 11.26 14.67
CA LEU A 300 7.79 9.96 15.32
C LEU A 300 6.68 9.99 16.38
N LEU A 301 6.61 11.07 17.15
CA LEU A 301 5.58 11.27 18.16
C LEU A 301 4.18 11.26 17.54
N LEU A 302 3.99 12.05 16.49
CA LEU A 302 2.70 12.18 15.80
C LEU A 302 2.32 10.91 15.03
N ALA A 303 3.28 10.28 14.36
CA ALA A 303 3.03 9.14 13.49
C ALA A 303 2.92 7.79 14.21
N PHE A 304 3.53 7.66 15.40
CA PHE A 304 3.63 6.37 16.10
C PHE A 304 3.34 6.46 17.59
N VAL A 305 4.06 7.31 18.32
CA VAL A 305 4.00 7.30 19.80
C VAL A 305 2.62 7.67 20.31
N ILE A 306 2.02 8.74 19.80
CA ILE A 306 0.65 9.16 20.18
C ILE A 306 -0.38 8.07 19.83
N PRO A 307 -0.46 7.56 18.59
CA PRO A 307 -1.37 6.48 18.25
C PRO A 307 -1.21 5.25 19.14
N VAL A 308 0.01 4.77 19.35
CA VAL A 308 0.25 3.60 20.19
C VAL A 308 -0.13 3.86 21.66
N THR A 309 0.22 5.02 22.19
CA THR A 309 -0.14 5.37 23.58
C THR A 309 -1.65 5.40 23.76
N GLN A 310 -2.40 5.99 22.81
CA GLN A 310 -3.85 6.02 22.87
C GLN A 310 -4.47 4.62 22.80
N LEU A 311 -3.96 3.77 21.91
CA LEU A 311 -4.39 2.37 21.83
C LEU A 311 -4.12 1.61 23.14
N LEU A 312 -2.96 1.82 23.77
CA LEU A 312 -2.63 1.22 25.05
C LEU A 312 -3.55 1.71 26.16
N LEU A 313 -3.89 3.01 26.18
CA LEU A 313 -4.85 3.57 27.14
C LEU A 313 -6.25 2.96 26.98
N TRP A 314 -6.73 2.81 25.74
CA TRP A 314 -8.00 2.13 25.48
C TRP A 314 -7.96 0.67 25.93
N THR A 315 -6.90 -0.06 25.55
CA THR A 315 -6.72 -1.45 25.96
C THR A 315 -6.70 -1.59 27.49
N TRP A 316 -6.01 -0.71 28.20
CA TRP A 316 -5.97 -0.72 29.66
C TRP A 316 -7.35 -0.55 30.29
N GLY A 317 -8.19 0.32 29.71
CA GLY A 317 -9.54 0.57 30.20
C GLY A 317 -10.53 -0.57 29.93
N THR A 318 -10.30 -1.37 28.89
CA THR A 318 -11.23 -2.43 28.43
C THR A 318 -10.71 -3.84 28.71
N ALA A 319 -9.41 -4.02 28.94
CA ALA A 319 -8.75 -5.32 29.06
C ALA A 319 -9.41 -6.27 30.06
N THR A 320 -9.93 -5.74 31.21
CA THR A 320 -10.58 -6.56 32.24
C THR A 320 -11.99 -7.01 31.85
N ARG A 321 -12.60 -6.39 30.80
CA ARG A 321 -13.98 -6.68 30.40
C ARG A 321 -14.07 -7.49 29.13
N ASP A 322 -13.14 -7.22 28.16
CA ASP A 322 -13.25 -7.69 26.78
C ASP A 322 -12.24 -8.81 26.44
N LEU A 323 -11.27 -9.10 27.33
CA LEU A 323 -10.34 -10.22 27.14
C LEU A 323 -11.00 -11.54 27.61
N ASP A 324 -12.01 -11.98 26.87
CA ASP A 324 -12.69 -13.26 27.08
C ASP A 324 -12.02 -14.40 26.25
N GLU A 325 -12.57 -15.63 26.37
CA GLU A 325 -12.08 -16.77 25.59
C GLU A 325 -12.22 -16.58 24.08
N ARG A 326 -13.21 -15.79 23.64
CA ARG A 326 -13.43 -15.48 22.22
C ARG A 326 -12.30 -14.62 21.66
N TYR A 327 -11.79 -13.67 22.43
CA TYR A 327 -10.65 -12.84 22.02
C TYR A 327 -9.43 -13.70 21.71
N TRP A 328 -9.10 -14.66 22.59
CA TRP A 328 -7.98 -15.56 22.35
C TRP A 328 -8.19 -16.49 21.17
N SER A 329 -9.42 -16.94 20.97
CA SER A 329 -9.79 -17.72 19.78
C SER A 329 -9.59 -16.90 18.50
N PHE A 330 -10.06 -15.66 18.44
CA PHE A 330 -9.86 -14.78 17.28
C PHE A 330 -8.38 -14.47 17.04
N ALA A 331 -7.62 -14.19 18.10
CA ALA A 331 -6.18 -13.95 17.99
C ALA A 331 -5.44 -15.18 17.41
N LEU A 332 -5.80 -16.39 17.89
CA LEU A 332 -5.20 -17.63 17.41
C LEU A 332 -5.59 -17.92 15.95
N HIS A 333 -6.86 -17.71 15.57
CA HIS A 333 -7.31 -17.86 14.19
C HIS A 333 -6.60 -16.88 13.26
N SER A 334 -6.46 -15.61 13.66
CA SER A 334 -5.73 -14.61 12.89
C SER A 334 -4.26 -14.97 12.72
N LEU A 335 -3.62 -15.45 13.80
CA LEU A 335 -2.21 -15.87 13.76
C LEU A 335 -2.02 -17.10 12.85
N THR A 336 -2.88 -18.10 12.96
CA THR A 336 -2.78 -19.31 12.14
C THR A 336 -3.04 -19.02 10.68
N LEU A 337 -4.05 -18.20 10.37
CA LEU A 337 -4.36 -17.80 8.99
C LEU A 337 -3.20 -17.00 8.39
N SER A 338 -2.68 -16.03 9.12
CA SER A 338 -1.52 -15.23 8.68
C SER A 338 -0.27 -16.10 8.47
N ALA A 339 0.00 -17.06 9.37
CA ALA A 339 1.13 -17.96 9.23
C ALA A 339 1.00 -18.88 8.00
N LEU A 340 -0.19 -19.46 7.80
CA LEU A 340 -0.47 -20.28 6.62
C LEU A 340 -0.35 -19.47 5.33
N GLY A 341 -0.86 -18.24 5.35
CA GLY A 341 -0.73 -17.30 4.25
C GLY A 341 0.72 -17.00 3.92
N ALA A 342 1.50 -16.58 4.92
CA ALA A 342 2.90 -16.27 4.73
C ALA A 342 3.71 -17.47 4.17
N VAL A 343 3.50 -18.68 4.69
CA VAL A 343 4.15 -19.88 4.20
C VAL A 343 3.77 -20.16 2.73
N SER A 344 2.48 -20.04 2.40
CA SER A 344 1.99 -20.27 1.04
C SER A 344 2.57 -19.26 0.05
N VAL A 345 2.59 -17.99 0.40
CA VAL A 345 3.15 -16.91 -0.43
C VAL A 345 4.65 -17.12 -0.65
N VAL A 346 5.41 -17.39 0.40
CA VAL A 346 6.85 -17.64 0.29
C VAL A 346 7.13 -18.86 -0.58
N ALA A 347 6.36 -19.94 -0.42
CA ALA A 347 6.50 -21.14 -1.24
C ALA A 347 6.23 -20.86 -2.73
N ILE A 348 5.11 -20.18 -3.03
CA ILE A 348 4.76 -19.78 -4.40
C ILE A 348 5.82 -18.85 -5.01
N ALA A 349 6.29 -17.85 -4.25
CA ALA A 349 7.31 -16.91 -4.69
C ALA A 349 8.64 -17.62 -5.01
N LEU A 350 9.09 -18.53 -4.15
CA LEU A 350 10.29 -19.34 -4.38
C LEU A 350 10.18 -20.21 -5.63
N LEU A 351 9.03 -20.90 -5.80
CA LEU A 351 8.78 -21.73 -6.97
C LEU A 351 8.73 -20.89 -8.25
N LEU A 352 8.09 -19.72 -8.20
CA LEU A 352 8.02 -18.80 -9.34
C LEU A 352 9.40 -18.23 -9.70
N ALA A 353 10.20 -17.86 -8.70
CA ALA A 353 11.59 -17.43 -8.90
C ALA A 353 12.46 -18.56 -9.48
N TYR A 354 12.29 -19.79 -9.01
CA TYR A 354 12.97 -20.96 -9.54
C TYR A 354 12.56 -21.22 -11.01
N ALA A 355 11.27 -21.17 -11.33
CA ALA A 355 10.77 -21.28 -12.70
C ALA A 355 11.41 -20.25 -13.63
N GLY A 356 11.54 -19.00 -13.19
CA GLY A 356 12.21 -17.92 -13.92
C GLY A 356 13.71 -18.17 -14.16
N ARG A 357 14.40 -18.75 -13.18
CA ARG A 357 15.83 -19.12 -13.31
C ARG A 357 16.03 -20.31 -14.26
N LYS A 358 15.12 -21.29 -14.24
CA LYS A 358 15.20 -22.47 -15.10
C LYS A 358 14.87 -22.16 -16.56
N HIS A 359 14.00 -21.20 -16.80
CA HIS A 359 13.56 -20.78 -18.13
C HIS A 359 13.82 -19.29 -18.38
N PRO A 360 15.08 -18.86 -18.47
CA PRO A 360 15.39 -17.46 -18.72
C PRO A 360 14.90 -17.06 -20.10
N GLY A 361 14.07 -16.02 -20.17
CA GLY A 361 13.56 -15.50 -21.43
C GLY A 361 12.52 -14.40 -21.23
N PRO A 362 12.28 -13.58 -22.25
CA PRO A 362 11.37 -12.44 -22.12
C PRO A 362 9.94 -12.86 -21.77
N GLY A 363 9.47 -14.01 -22.25
CA GLY A 363 8.14 -14.52 -21.91
C GLY A 363 7.97 -14.84 -20.43
N MET A 364 8.96 -15.48 -19.79
CA MET A 364 8.90 -15.80 -18.37
C MET A 364 8.98 -14.51 -17.51
N VAL A 365 9.80 -13.54 -17.93
CA VAL A 365 9.86 -12.22 -17.26
C VAL A 365 8.49 -11.53 -17.30
N TRP A 366 7.77 -11.60 -18.42
CA TRP A 366 6.43 -11.06 -18.51
C TRP A 366 5.44 -11.81 -17.60
N VAL A 367 5.47 -13.13 -17.57
CA VAL A 367 4.61 -13.93 -16.68
C VAL A 367 4.85 -13.59 -15.21
N GLN A 368 6.12 -13.48 -14.80
CA GLN A 368 6.47 -13.05 -13.44
C GLN A 368 5.95 -11.65 -13.12
N ARG A 369 6.11 -10.70 -14.06
CA ARG A 369 5.55 -9.34 -13.89
C ARG A 369 4.04 -9.36 -13.75
N LEU A 370 3.33 -10.17 -14.55
CA LEU A 370 1.89 -10.30 -14.45
C LEU A 370 1.46 -10.91 -13.11
N ALA A 371 2.18 -11.93 -12.63
CA ALA A 371 1.93 -12.52 -11.32
C ALA A 371 2.13 -11.53 -10.16
N THR A 372 3.05 -10.58 -10.30
CA THR A 372 3.32 -9.56 -9.27
C THR A 372 2.42 -8.33 -9.37
N LEU A 373 1.68 -8.16 -10.47
CA LEU A 373 0.75 -7.03 -10.63
C LEU A 373 -0.34 -6.99 -9.57
N GLY A 374 -0.68 -8.13 -9.00
CA GLY A 374 -1.74 -8.20 -8.00
C GLY A 374 -1.50 -7.33 -6.77
N TYR A 375 -0.24 -7.14 -6.35
CA TYR A 375 0.10 -6.22 -5.25
C TYR A 375 -0.32 -4.76 -5.53
N ALA A 376 -0.40 -4.39 -6.79
CA ALA A 376 -0.77 -3.03 -7.18
C ALA A 376 -2.28 -2.75 -7.08
N PHE A 377 -3.11 -3.80 -7.08
CA PHE A 377 -4.57 -3.61 -7.11
C PHE A 377 -5.15 -3.53 -5.70
N PRO A 378 -6.06 -2.56 -5.46
CA PRO A 378 -6.79 -2.48 -4.21
C PRO A 378 -7.57 -3.77 -3.89
N GLY A 379 -7.61 -4.14 -2.61
CA GLY A 379 -8.36 -5.32 -2.16
C GLY A 379 -9.82 -5.31 -2.56
N THR A 380 -10.47 -4.13 -2.56
CA THR A 380 -11.86 -3.95 -3.02
C THR A 380 -12.06 -4.31 -4.49
N VAL A 381 -11.09 -3.99 -5.36
CA VAL A 381 -11.11 -4.33 -6.79
C VAL A 381 -11.00 -5.84 -6.98
N LEU A 382 -10.05 -6.45 -6.28
CA LEU A 382 -9.83 -7.90 -6.36
C LEU A 382 -10.98 -8.68 -5.74
N ALA A 383 -11.60 -8.18 -4.67
CA ALA A 383 -12.78 -8.78 -4.06
C ALA A 383 -13.95 -8.85 -5.05
N VAL A 384 -14.27 -7.76 -5.73
CA VAL A 384 -15.32 -7.73 -6.77
C VAL A 384 -14.99 -8.69 -7.91
N GLY A 385 -13.76 -8.62 -8.44
CA GLY A 385 -13.33 -9.44 -9.57
C GLY A 385 -13.23 -10.94 -9.25
N LEU A 386 -12.98 -11.31 -7.99
CA LEU A 386 -12.95 -12.71 -7.53
C LEU A 386 -14.34 -13.22 -7.20
N PHE A 387 -15.21 -12.39 -6.61
CA PHE A 387 -16.55 -12.81 -6.21
C PHE A 387 -17.40 -13.28 -7.39
N ILE A 388 -17.34 -12.59 -8.52
CA ILE A 388 -18.14 -12.90 -9.71
C ILE A 388 -17.86 -14.34 -10.22
N PRO A 389 -16.59 -14.74 -10.53
CA PRO A 389 -16.32 -16.08 -11.02
C PRO A 389 -16.52 -17.16 -9.95
N VAL A 390 -16.25 -16.85 -8.67
CA VAL A 390 -16.50 -17.82 -7.58
C VAL A 390 -17.99 -18.06 -7.40
N ALA A 391 -18.83 -17.03 -7.45
CA ALA A 391 -20.28 -17.18 -7.37
C ALA A 391 -20.83 -17.94 -8.57
N ALA A 392 -20.31 -17.70 -9.77
CA ALA A 392 -20.71 -18.46 -10.97
C ALA A 392 -20.31 -19.93 -10.86
N LEU A 393 -19.10 -20.23 -10.39
CA LEU A 393 -18.63 -21.60 -10.16
C LEU A 393 -19.49 -22.30 -9.10
N ASP A 394 -19.81 -21.63 -8.01
CA ASP A 394 -20.61 -22.15 -6.92
C ASP A 394 -22.02 -22.53 -7.41
N ASN A 395 -22.66 -21.65 -8.17
CA ASN A 395 -23.96 -21.92 -8.77
C ASN A 395 -23.89 -23.15 -9.71
N ALA A 396 -22.88 -23.20 -10.59
CA ALA A 396 -22.70 -24.33 -11.51
C ALA A 396 -22.49 -25.66 -10.76
N LEU A 397 -21.74 -25.65 -9.65
CA LEU A 397 -21.51 -26.83 -8.81
C LEU A 397 -22.79 -27.26 -8.06
N ILE A 398 -23.58 -26.28 -7.59
CA ILE A 398 -24.87 -26.54 -6.96
C ILE A 398 -25.82 -27.19 -7.97
N ASP A 399 -25.95 -26.62 -9.16
CA ASP A 399 -26.80 -27.17 -10.23
C ASP A 399 -26.37 -28.60 -10.61
N TRP A 400 -25.07 -28.85 -10.72
CA TRP A 400 -24.51 -30.16 -10.95
C TRP A 400 -24.81 -31.12 -9.79
N ALA A 401 -24.62 -30.71 -8.54
CA ALA A 401 -24.87 -31.54 -7.37
C ALA A 401 -26.37 -31.82 -7.18
N HIS A 402 -27.25 -30.89 -7.50
CA HIS A 402 -28.69 -31.08 -7.54
C HIS A 402 -29.05 -32.19 -8.59
N ALA A 403 -28.49 -32.06 -9.79
CA ALA A 403 -28.82 -32.95 -10.89
C ALA A 403 -28.35 -34.41 -10.65
N TRP A 404 -27.19 -34.60 -9.99
CA TRP A 404 -26.56 -35.91 -9.85
C TRP A 404 -26.73 -36.57 -8.48
N PHE A 405 -26.84 -35.76 -7.40
CA PHE A 405 -26.83 -36.26 -6.03
C PHE A 405 -28.07 -35.85 -5.21
N GLY A 406 -29.01 -35.14 -5.80
CA GLY A 406 -30.20 -34.64 -5.09
C GLY A 406 -29.83 -33.67 -3.94
N PHE A 407 -28.73 -32.95 -4.07
CA PHE A 407 -28.27 -31.98 -3.05
C PHE A 407 -29.27 -30.84 -2.92
N THR A 408 -29.74 -30.58 -1.70
CA THR A 408 -30.77 -29.57 -1.42
C THR A 408 -30.18 -28.24 -0.83
N GLY A 409 -28.86 -28.17 -0.72
CA GLY A 409 -28.18 -26.97 -0.22
C GLY A 409 -28.16 -25.85 -1.26
N THR A 410 -28.17 -24.60 -0.79
CA THR A 410 -28.14 -23.40 -1.64
C THR A 410 -26.74 -22.82 -1.81
N GLU A 411 -25.74 -23.36 -1.09
CA GLU A 411 -24.38 -22.82 -1.02
C GLU A 411 -23.36 -23.94 -0.81
N ILE A 412 -22.28 -23.95 -1.58
CA ILE A 412 -21.12 -24.82 -1.39
C ILE A 412 -19.91 -23.98 -0.94
N PHE A 413 -19.51 -22.97 -1.73
CA PHE A 413 -18.42 -22.06 -1.42
C PHE A 413 -18.87 -20.71 -0.85
N LYS A 414 -20.06 -20.23 -1.21
CA LYS A 414 -20.61 -18.98 -0.67
C LYS A 414 -20.90 -19.04 0.82
N GLY A 415 -21.19 -20.23 1.35
CA GLY A 415 -21.50 -20.46 2.76
C GLY A 415 -20.27 -20.81 3.61
N THR A 416 -19.12 -21.10 3.00
CA THR A 416 -17.88 -21.41 3.71
C THR A 416 -16.99 -20.20 3.78
N LEU A 417 -16.57 -19.82 5.00
CA LEU A 417 -15.45 -18.95 5.40
C LEU A 417 -15.24 -17.61 4.65
N LEU A 418 -15.45 -17.54 3.33
CA LEU A 418 -15.14 -16.35 2.53
C LEU A 418 -16.27 -15.33 2.39
N VAL A 419 -17.52 -15.75 2.58
CA VAL A 419 -18.68 -14.87 2.27
C VAL A 419 -19.57 -14.64 3.48
N LYS A 420 -19.75 -15.62 4.35
CA LYS A 420 -20.64 -15.46 5.51
C LYS A 420 -20.09 -14.50 6.55
N ASP A 421 -18.80 -14.56 6.81
CA ASP A 421 -18.14 -13.62 7.72
C ASP A 421 -17.89 -12.26 7.05
N ALA A 422 -17.66 -12.25 5.73
CA ALA A 422 -17.54 -11.02 4.95
C ALA A 422 -18.87 -10.23 4.81
N MET A 423 -20.02 -10.91 4.86
CA MET A 423 -21.33 -10.24 4.83
C MET A 423 -21.80 -9.73 6.19
N VAL A 424 -21.25 -10.28 7.30
CA VAL A 424 -21.69 -9.94 8.67
C VAL A 424 -20.91 -8.78 9.26
N ASP A 425 -19.64 -8.58 8.84
CA ASP A 425 -18.79 -7.49 9.33
C ASP A 425 -17.92 -6.92 8.21
N PRO A 426 -18.16 -5.65 7.81
CA PRO A 426 -17.35 -4.97 6.77
C PRO A 426 -15.86 -4.88 7.09
N ALA A 427 -15.48 -4.85 8.38
CA ALA A 427 -14.09 -4.84 8.79
C ALA A 427 -13.42 -6.21 8.54
N THR A 428 -14.16 -7.29 8.77
CA THR A 428 -13.71 -8.66 8.52
C THR A 428 -13.65 -8.97 7.01
N ALA A 429 -14.55 -8.39 6.22
CA ALA A 429 -14.53 -8.50 4.76
C ALA A 429 -13.26 -7.93 4.14
N ASN A 430 -12.79 -6.78 4.65
CA ASN A 430 -11.53 -6.19 4.21
C ASN A 430 -10.32 -7.01 4.66
N VAL A 431 -10.34 -7.55 5.88
CA VAL A 431 -9.26 -8.40 6.37
C VAL A 431 -9.21 -9.71 5.58
N ILE A 432 -10.33 -10.33 5.27
CA ILE A 432 -10.39 -11.58 4.50
C ILE A 432 -10.09 -11.34 3.03
N ALA A 433 -10.61 -10.28 2.41
CA ALA A 433 -10.30 -9.93 1.03
C ALA A 433 -8.85 -9.46 0.88
N SER A 434 -8.35 -8.61 1.76
CA SER A 434 -6.93 -8.22 1.78
C SER A 434 -6.05 -9.42 2.12
N THR A 435 -6.42 -10.25 3.11
CA THR A 435 -5.62 -11.41 3.52
C THR A 435 -5.65 -12.52 2.47
N ALA A 436 -6.78 -12.82 1.85
CA ALA A 436 -6.83 -13.80 0.75
C ALA A 436 -6.06 -13.33 -0.49
N VAL A 437 -6.03 -12.02 -0.72
CA VAL A 437 -5.32 -11.37 -1.81
C VAL A 437 -3.87 -11.09 -1.41
N GLU A 438 -3.60 -10.65 -0.19
CA GLU A 438 -2.25 -10.53 0.37
C GLU A 438 -1.57 -11.89 0.46
N ILE A 439 -2.29 -12.96 0.79
CA ILE A 439 -1.78 -14.34 0.77
C ILE A 439 -1.26 -14.72 -0.61
N VAL A 440 -1.88 -14.26 -1.69
CA VAL A 440 -1.42 -14.50 -3.06
C VAL A 440 -0.34 -13.49 -3.49
N LEU A 441 -0.21 -12.34 -2.84
CA LEU A 441 0.43 -11.16 -3.43
C LEU A 441 1.56 -10.53 -2.64
N ILE A 442 1.74 -10.82 -1.34
CA ILE A 442 2.87 -10.30 -0.58
C ILE A 442 4.09 -11.19 -0.82
N ASN A 443 5.05 -10.65 -1.53
CA ASN A 443 6.43 -11.06 -1.72
C ASN A 443 6.79 -11.80 -3.01
N VAL A 444 6.89 -11.02 -4.05
CA VAL A 444 7.92 -11.22 -5.06
C VAL A 444 8.69 -9.89 -5.24
N THR A 445 9.38 -9.46 -4.20
CA THR A 445 10.46 -8.45 -4.30
C THR A 445 11.77 -9.06 -3.88
#